data_eafe75af301fe97c15259e72e3346fdb
#
_entry.id   eafe75af301fe97c15259e72e3346fdb
#
_cell.length_a   1.000
_cell.length_b   1.000
_cell.length_c   1.000
_cell.angle_alpha   90.00
_cell.angle_beta   90.00
_cell.angle_gamma   90.00
#
_symmetry.space_group_name_H-M   'P 1'
#
loop_
_entity.id
_entity.type
_entity.pdbx_description
1 polymer ?
#
loop_
_entity_poly.entity_id
_entity_poly.type
_entity_poly.pdbx_seq_one_letter_code
_entity_poly.pdbx_strand_id
1 'polypeptide(L)'
;MIDTVKGHHVVTIDVNGMRQAASVEARKLLVHLLRDDLGLTGTHVGCDTSQCGACTVDIDGQAVKSCTVLAVMADGSRVTTIEGLAPGGALHPIQSAFHEHHALQCGFCTPGMIMSIRQLLTQNPDPTESEIRHHLAGNICRCTGYSNIVRAVESLASEAHRHD
;
A
#
# COMPACT_ATOMS: atom_id res chain seq x y z
N MET A 1 -12.21 -23.91 7.09
CA MET A 1 -13.64 -24.33 7.14
C MET A 1 -14.45 -23.03 7.10
N ILE A 2 -15.15 -22.75 6.01
CA ILE A 2 -15.92 -21.50 5.85
C ILE A 2 -17.24 -21.68 6.61
N ASP A 3 -17.34 -21.04 7.75
CA ASP A 3 -18.55 -21.07 8.57
C ASP A 3 -19.54 -20.02 8.04
N THR A 4 -20.52 -20.47 7.25
CA THR A 4 -21.52 -19.61 6.59
C THR A 4 -22.71 -19.40 7.51
N VAL A 5 -22.68 -18.39 8.36
CA VAL A 5 -23.86 -17.93 9.09
C VAL A 5 -24.50 -16.78 8.32
N LYS A 6 -25.66 -17.04 7.66
CA LYS A 6 -26.48 -16.02 6.96
C LYS A 6 -25.76 -15.16 5.90
N GLY A 7 -24.97 -15.79 5.00
CA GLY A 7 -24.29 -15.05 3.91
C GLY A 7 -23.04 -14.29 4.36
N HIS A 8 -22.59 -14.48 5.59
CA HIS A 8 -21.31 -14.01 6.09
C HIS A 8 -20.26 -15.11 6.07
N HIS A 9 -19.01 -14.73 5.82
CA HIS A 9 -17.83 -15.60 5.82
C HIS A 9 -16.88 -15.11 6.91
N VAL A 10 -16.35 -16.05 7.70
CA VAL A 10 -15.26 -15.72 8.63
C VAL A 10 -13.96 -15.78 7.84
N VAL A 11 -13.25 -14.65 7.78
CA VAL A 11 -11.92 -14.56 7.19
C VAL A 11 -10.90 -14.33 8.29
N THR A 12 -9.73 -14.93 8.14
CA THR A 12 -8.60 -14.75 9.06
C THR A 12 -7.39 -14.27 8.26
N ILE A 13 -6.94 -13.06 8.53
CA ILE A 13 -5.89 -12.37 7.78
C ILE A 13 -4.82 -11.91 8.77
N ASP A 14 -3.54 -12.07 8.44
CA ASP A 14 -2.47 -11.38 9.17
C ASP A 14 -2.36 -9.95 8.65
N VAL A 15 -2.70 -8.97 9.46
CA VAL A 15 -2.63 -7.56 9.09
C VAL A 15 -1.57 -6.87 9.95
N ASN A 16 -0.51 -6.38 9.30
CA ASN A 16 0.62 -5.72 9.95
C ASN A 16 1.26 -6.57 11.06
N GLY A 17 1.36 -7.89 10.85
CA GLY A 17 1.92 -8.84 11.82
C GLY A 17 0.95 -9.23 12.94
N MET A 18 -0.30 -8.80 12.88
CA MET A 18 -1.34 -9.19 13.83
C MET A 18 -2.43 -10.02 13.15
N ARG A 19 -2.71 -11.20 13.69
CA ARG A 19 -3.78 -12.06 13.18
C ARG A 19 -5.13 -11.47 13.54
N GLN A 20 -5.93 -11.17 12.51
CA GLN A 20 -7.27 -10.60 12.61
C GLN A 20 -8.30 -11.60 12.09
N ALA A 21 -9.40 -11.76 12.81
CA ALA A 21 -10.54 -12.55 12.35
C ALA A 21 -11.76 -11.62 12.22
N ALA A 22 -12.41 -11.63 11.07
CA ALA A 22 -13.58 -10.80 10.80
C ALA A 22 -14.69 -11.61 10.11
N SER A 23 -15.94 -11.29 10.44
CA SER A 23 -17.10 -11.83 9.74
C SER A 23 -17.54 -10.85 8.68
N VAL A 24 -17.42 -11.22 7.40
CA VAL A 24 -17.63 -10.34 6.26
C VAL A 24 -18.71 -10.89 5.31
N GLU A 25 -19.45 -10.00 4.65
CA GLU A 25 -20.25 -10.38 3.49
C GLU A 25 -19.34 -10.82 2.33
N ALA A 26 -19.77 -11.78 1.51
CA ALA A 26 -19.01 -12.29 0.37
C ALA A 26 -18.55 -11.18 -0.61
N ARG A 27 -19.32 -10.10 -0.74
CA ARG A 27 -19.04 -8.96 -1.63
C ARG A 27 -18.20 -7.85 -1.00
N LYS A 28 -17.84 -7.97 0.29
CA LYS A 28 -17.07 -6.93 0.98
C LYS A 28 -15.68 -6.80 0.38
N LEU A 29 -15.29 -5.58 0.01
CA LEU A 29 -13.96 -5.30 -0.50
C LEU A 29 -12.94 -5.25 0.64
N LEU A 30 -11.72 -5.67 0.35
CA LEU A 30 -10.62 -5.65 1.33
C LEU A 30 -10.38 -4.23 1.88
N VAL A 31 -10.46 -3.19 1.04
CA VAL A 31 -10.30 -1.80 1.50
C VAL A 31 -11.31 -1.42 2.57
N HIS A 32 -12.55 -1.89 2.48
CA HIS A 32 -13.58 -1.63 3.48
C HIS A 32 -13.35 -2.43 4.76
N LEU A 33 -12.89 -3.68 4.67
CA LEU A 33 -12.47 -4.45 5.84
C LEU A 33 -11.35 -3.71 6.60
N LEU A 34 -10.31 -3.25 5.88
CA LEU A 34 -9.18 -2.57 6.49
C LEU A 34 -9.60 -1.25 7.17
N ARG A 35 -10.37 -0.41 6.47
CA ARG A 35 -10.75 0.92 6.95
C ARG A 35 -11.85 0.92 7.98
N ASP A 36 -12.94 0.20 7.68
CA ASP A 36 -14.21 0.36 8.40
C ASP A 36 -14.30 -0.61 9.58
N ASP A 37 -13.77 -1.84 9.45
CA ASP A 37 -13.82 -2.85 10.50
C ASP A 37 -12.55 -2.85 11.37
N LEU A 38 -11.36 -2.70 10.74
CA LEU A 38 -10.08 -2.74 11.45
C LEU A 38 -9.54 -1.36 11.82
N GLY A 39 -10.19 -0.27 11.37
CA GLY A 39 -9.80 1.10 11.70
C GLY A 39 -8.48 1.57 11.04
N LEU A 40 -7.94 0.83 10.05
CA LEU A 40 -6.71 1.16 9.35
C LEU A 40 -6.99 2.17 8.22
N THR A 41 -7.19 3.41 8.59
CA THR A 41 -7.67 4.49 7.70
C THR A 41 -6.60 5.08 6.79
N GLY A 42 -5.33 4.75 6.97
CA GLY A 42 -4.23 5.17 6.10
C GLY A 42 -4.32 4.62 4.68
N THR A 43 -5.04 3.51 4.47
CA THR A 43 -5.41 3.04 3.13
C THR A 43 -6.57 3.88 2.60
N HIS A 44 -6.33 4.78 1.63
CA HIS A 44 -7.34 5.73 1.16
C HIS A 44 -8.18 5.19 -0.01
N VAL A 45 -9.39 5.74 -0.18
CA VAL A 45 -10.28 5.45 -1.32
C VAL A 45 -10.47 6.74 -2.11
N GLY A 46 -9.80 6.86 -3.26
CA GLY A 46 -9.88 8.03 -4.14
C GLY A 46 -10.72 7.82 -5.40
N CYS A 47 -11.16 6.61 -5.68
CA CYS A 47 -12.03 6.26 -6.80
C CYS A 47 -12.79 4.95 -6.49
N ASP A 48 -13.72 4.60 -7.40
CA ASP A 48 -14.44 3.31 -7.42
C ASP A 48 -14.14 2.49 -8.69
N THR A 49 -13.09 2.89 -9.44
CA THR A 49 -12.78 2.39 -10.78
C THR A 49 -11.41 1.74 -10.89
N SER A 50 -10.72 1.48 -9.78
CA SER A 50 -9.36 0.88 -9.72
C SER A 50 -8.26 1.73 -10.37
N GLN A 51 -8.51 2.99 -10.71
CA GLN A 51 -7.57 3.83 -11.45
C GLN A 51 -6.55 4.53 -10.54
N CYS A 52 -7.01 5.10 -9.39
CA CYS A 52 -6.21 6.06 -8.65
C CYS A 52 -5.03 5.50 -7.86
N GLY A 53 -5.05 4.23 -7.46
CA GLY A 53 -3.99 3.59 -6.67
C GLY A 53 -3.87 4.05 -5.20
N ALA A 54 -4.75 4.94 -4.71
CA ALA A 54 -4.70 5.41 -3.33
C ALA A 54 -4.93 4.30 -2.29
N CYS A 55 -5.60 3.20 -2.69
CA CYS A 55 -5.90 2.04 -1.87
C CYS A 55 -4.86 0.92 -1.96
N THR A 56 -3.68 1.18 -2.52
CA THR A 56 -2.62 0.16 -2.65
C THR A 56 -2.14 -0.30 -1.29
N VAL A 57 -2.12 -1.62 -1.10
CA VAL A 57 -1.57 -2.34 0.05
C VAL A 57 -0.66 -3.46 -0.44
N ASP A 58 0.13 -4.04 0.42
CA ASP A 58 0.88 -5.26 0.10
C ASP A 58 0.06 -6.48 0.53
N ILE A 59 -0.11 -7.45 -0.37
CA ILE A 59 -0.66 -8.76 -0.07
C ILE A 59 0.40 -9.80 -0.47
N ASP A 60 0.95 -10.52 0.51
CA ASP A 60 1.95 -11.55 0.32
C ASP A 60 3.17 -11.10 -0.51
N GLY A 61 3.61 -9.84 -0.34
CA GLY A 61 4.74 -9.24 -1.05
C GLY A 61 4.39 -8.57 -2.38
N GLN A 62 3.11 -8.47 -2.74
CA GLN A 62 2.66 -7.83 -3.97
C GLN A 62 1.84 -6.58 -3.66
N ALA A 63 2.15 -5.45 -4.32
CA ALA A 63 1.35 -4.23 -4.24
C ALA A 63 0.04 -4.40 -5.03
N VAL A 64 -1.07 -4.37 -4.31
CA VAL A 64 -2.41 -4.65 -4.85
C VAL A 64 -3.36 -3.52 -4.50
N LYS A 65 -4.24 -3.14 -5.43
CA LYS A 65 -5.32 -2.17 -5.17
C LYS A 65 -6.43 -2.87 -4.39
N SER A 66 -6.51 -2.65 -3.09
CA SER A 66 -7.44 -3.34 -2.18
C SER A 66 -8.92 -3.08 -2.50
N CYS A 67 -9.25 -2.06 -3.30
CA CYS A 67 -10.59 -1.81 -3.81
C CYS A 67 -11.03 -2.80 -4.93
N THR A 68 -10.13 -3.67 -5.41
CA THR A 68 -10.44 -4.71 -6.41
C THR A 68 -10.36 -6.12 -5.85
N VAL A 69 -10.05 -6.26 -4.56
CA VAL A 69 -9.94 -7.54 -3.88
C VAL A 69 -11.13 -7.72 -2.94
N LEU A 70 -11.84 -8.83 -3.04
CA LEU A 70 -12.84 -9.20 -2.05
C LEU A 70 -12.13 -9.64 -0.76
N ALA A 71 -12.66 -9.24 0.39
CA ALA A 71 -12.10 -9.61 1.69
C ALA A 71 -11.98 -11.14 1.86
N VAL A 72 -12.94 -11.89 1.33
CA VAL A 72 -12.93 -13.37 1.34
C VAL A 72 -11.79 -13.97 0.54
N MET A 73 -11.25 -13.26 -0.45
CA MET A 73 -10.10 -13.74 -1.25
C MET A 73 -8.76 -13.54 -0.52
N ALA A 74 -8.73 -12.68 0.49
CA ALA A 74 -7.55 -12.44 1.31
C ALA A 74 -7.48 -13.35 2.55
N ASP A 75 -8.41 -14.32 2.68
CA ASP A 75 -8.35 -15.29 3.78
C ASP A 75 -7.04 -16.07 3.77
N GLY A 76 -6.37 -16.12 4.91
CA GLY A 76 -5.05 -16.76 5.07
C GLY A 76 -3.85 -15.93 4.59
N SER A 77 -4.06 -14.79 3.94
CA SER A 77 -3.00 -13.93 3.42
C SER A 77 -2.37 -13.04 4.50
N ARG A 78 -1.18 -12.54 4.20
CA ARG A 78 -0.50 -11.50 4.96
C ARG A 78 -0.69 -10.16 4.24
N VAL A 79 -1.32 -9.21 4.91
CA VAL A 79 -1.58 -7.87 4.41
C VAL A 79 -0.74 -6.86 5.17
N THR A 80 0.03 -6.05 4.46
CA THR A 80 0.74 -4.89 5.06
C THR A 80 0.13 -3.61 4.52
N THR A 81 -0.28 -2.72 5.42
CA THR A 81 -0.75 -1.37 5.11
C THR A 81 0.32 -0.35 5.45
N ILE A 82 0.07 0.93 5.15
CA ILE A 82 1.02 2.01 5.46
C ILE A 82 1.34 2.10 6.96
N GLU A 83 0.36 1.77 7.83
CA GLU A 83 0.53 1.76 9.27
C GLU A 83 1.54 0.70 9.74
N GLY A 84 1.69 -0.38 8.97
CA GLY A 84 2.63 -1.46 9.28
C GLY A 84 4.08 -1.19 8.88
N LEU A 85 4.39 -0.11 8.15
CA LEU A 85 5.75 0.16 7.68
C LEU A 85 6.67 0.75 8.77
N ALA A 86 6.11 1.41 9.77
CA ALA A 86 6.87 2.10 10.82
C ALA A 86 6.38 1.71 12.24
N PRO A 87 6.43 0.43 12.61
CA PRO A 87 5.82 -0.06 13.86
C PRO A 87 6.47 0.47 15.13
N GLY A 88 7.66 1.04 15.06
CA GLY A 88 8.39 1.59 16.21
C GLY A 88 8.38 3.12 16.32
N GLY A 89 7.61 3.81 15.47
CA GLY A 89 7.57 5.27 15.43
C GLY A 89 8.72 5.93 14.62
N ALA A 90 9.76 5.19 14.26
CA ALA A 90 10.75 5.66 13.31
C ALA A 90 10.19 5.49 11.89
N LEU A 91 10.37 6.52 11.04
CA LEU A 91 9.91 6.44 9.65
C LEU A 91 10.63 5.34 8.89
N HIS A 92 9.89 4.65 8.01
CA HIS A 92 10.50 3.77 7.03
C HIS A 92 11.36 4.60 6.04
N PRO A 93 12.49 4.10 5.50
CA PRO A 93 13.35 4.87 4.57
C PRO A 93 12.58 5.56 3.44
N ILE A 94 11.60 4.91 2.84
CA ILE A 94 10.75 5.52 1.79
C ILE A 94 9.95 6.70 2.36
N GLN A 95 9.44 6.62 3.60
CA GLN A 95 8.72 7.73 4.24
C GLN A 95 9.66 8.90 4.54
N SER A 96 10.90 8.62 5.00
CA SER A 96 11.93 9.65 5.22
C SER A 96 12.28 10.35 3.92
N ALA A 97 12.55 9.61 2.85
CA ALA A 97 12.84 10.18 1.53
C ALA A 97 11.68 11.06 1.00
N PHE A 98 10.43 10.64 1.21
CA PHE A 98 9.27 11.47 0.85
C PHE A 98 9.22 12.79 1.61
N HIS A 99 9.58 12.77 2.90
CA HIS A 99 9.66 13.98 3.72
C HIS A 99 10.80 14.88 3.25
N GLU A 100 12.01 14.35 3.10
CA GLU A 100 13.22 15.09 2.74
C GLU A 100 13.15 15.75 1.35
N HIS A 101 12.56 15.05 0.39
CA HIS A 101 12.41 15.53 -0.99
C HIS A 101 11.09 16.26 -1.25
N HIS A 102 10.29 16.54 -0.22
CA HIS A 102 8.99 17.19 -0.36
C HIS A 102 8.09 16.48 -1.39
N ALA A 103 8.10 15.14 -1.38
CA ALA A 103 7.40 14.29 -2.34
C ALA A 103 5.89 14.15 -2.07
N LEU A 104 5.34 14.98 -1.21
CA LEU A 104 3.92 15.03 -0.87
C LEU A 104 3.46 16.48 -0.70
N GLN A 105 2.16 16.73 -0.91
CA GLN A 105 1.50 17.99 -0.60
C GLN A 105 0.26 17.73 0.25
N CYS A 106 -0.90 17.39 -0.34
CA CYS A 106 -2.09 17.07 0.45
C CYS A 106 -1.99 15.73 1.19
N GLY A 107 -1.09 14.84 0.81
CA GLY A 107 -0.85 13.54 1.45
C GLY A 107 -1.81 12.43 1.05
N PHE A 108 -2.89 12.71 0.31
CA PHE A 108 -3.93 11.71 0.04
C PHE A 108 -3.45 10.51 -0.77
N CYS A 109 -2.60 10.72 -1.79
CA CYS A 109 -2.02 9.63 -2.60
C CYS A 109 -0.83 8.94 -1.91
N THR A 110 -0.23 9.58 -0.91
CA THR A 110 1.07 9.21 -0.34
C THR A 110 1.12 7.77 0.18
N PRO A 111 0.15 7.25 0.94
CA PRO A 111 0.19 5.86 1.40
C PRO A 111 0.26 4.86 0.24
N GLY A 112 -0.62 5.01 -0.75
CA GLY A 112 -0.63 4.12 -1.92
C GLY A 112 0.63 4.23 -2.77
N MET A 113 1.21 5.43 -2.91
CA MET A 113 2.50 5.64 -3.59
C MET A 113 3.63 4.90 -2.87
N ILE A 114 3.74 5.04 -1.55
CA ILE A 114 4.78 4.40 -0.74
C ILE A 114 4.68 2.89 -0.84
N MET A 115 3.47 2.31 -0.75
CA MET A 115 3.27 0.86 -0.88
C MET A 115 3.66 0.35 -2.27
N SER A 116 3.36 1.11 -3.32
CA SER A 116 3.76 0.79 -4.69
C SER A 116 5.28 0.87 -4.86
N ILE A 117 5.92 1.94 -4.39
CA ILE A 117 7.37 2.14 -4.47
C ILE A 117 8.13 1.05 -3.69
N ARG A 118 7.60 0.63 -2.53
CA ARG A 118 8.17 -0.48 -1.76
C ARG A 118 8.30 -1.75 -2.61
N GLN A 119 7.27 -2.09 -3.38
CA GLN A 119 7.33 -3.22 -4.30
C GLN A 119 8.39 -3.01 -5.39
N LEU A 120 8.41 -1.81 -6.01
CA LEU A 120 9.41 -1.49 -7.04
C LEU A 120 10.81 -1.71 -6.53
N LEU A 121 11.17 -1.11 -5.38
CA LEU A 121 12.52 -1.21 -4.81
C LEU A 121 12.87 -2.62 -4.32
N THR A 122 11.86 -3.43 -3.96
CA THR A 122 12.08 -4.85 -3.65
C THR A 122 12.42 -5.67 -4.90
N GLN A 123 11.80 -5.35 -6.03
CA GLN A 123 11.98 -6.04 -7.31
C GLN A 123 13.19 -5.53 -8.09
N ASN A 124 13.44 -4.24 -8.03
CA ASN A 124 14.55 -3.54 -8.67
C ASN A 124 15.09 -2.48 -7.70
N PRO A 125 16.20 -2.78 -6.99
CA PRO A 125 16.77 -1.85 -6.01
C PRO A 125 17.36 -0.58 -6.63
N ASP A 126 17.67 -0.58 -7.93
CA ASP A 126 18.26 0.54 -8.66
C ASP A 126 17.45 0.87 -9.93
N PRO A 127 16.20 1.36 -9.77
CA PRO A 127 15.36 1.65 -10.92
C PRO A 127 15.79 2.96 -11.59
N THR A 128 15.79 2.96 -12.92
CA THR A 128 15.93 4.18 -13.71
C THR A 128 14.72 5.10 -13.55
N GLU A 129 14.88 6.40 -13.84
CA GLU A 129 13.77 7.36 -13.83
C GLU A 129 12.56 6.87 -14.68
N SER A 130 12.83 6.28 -15.84
CA SER A 130 11.81 5.74 -16.73
C SER A 130 11.02 4.60 -16.08
N GLU A 131 11.71 3.68 -15.40
CA GLU A 131 11.08 2.56 -14.68
C GLU A 131 10.25 3.06 -13.48
N ILE A 132 10.77 4.05 -12.74
CA ILE A 132 10.02 4.69 -11.64
C ILE A 132 8.72 5.29 -12.18
N ARG A 133 8.79 6.10 -13.24
CA ARG A 133 7.63 6.74 -13.84
C ARG A 133 6.63 5.73 -14.39
N HIS A 134 7.10 4.67 -15.02
CA HIS A 134 6.26 3.59 -15.53
C HIS A 134 5.53 2.86 -14.39
N HIS A 135 6.25 2.52 -13.32
CA HIS A 135 5.68 1.85 -12.15
C HIS A 135 4.61 2.70 -11.46
N LEU A 136 4.84 4.02 -11.38
CA LEU A 136 3.90 4.96 -10.77
C LEU A 136 2.69 5.30 -11.66
N ALA A 137 2.62 4.85 -12.90
CA ALA A 137 1.48 5.12 -13.79
C ALA A 137 0.14 4.61 -13.22
N GLY A 138 0.18 3.61 -12.33
CA GLY A 138 -0.99 3.08 -11.61
C GLY A 138 -1.40 3.87 -10.36
N ASN A 139 -0.67 4.94 -9.98
CA ASN A 139 -0.89 5.73 -8.77
C ASN A 139 -1.01 7.22 -9.12
N ILE A 140 -2.18 7.80 -8.94
CA ILE A 140 -2.48 9.17 -9.36
C ILE A 140 -2.18 10.16 -8.23
N CYS A 141 -1.35 11.18 -8.54
CA CYS A 141 -1.17 12.35 -7.71
C CYS A 141 -1.59 13.61 -8.46
N ARG A 142 -2.52 14.39 -7.90
CA ARG A 142 -2.99 15.65 -8.52
C ARG A 142 -2.15 16.86 -8.12
N CYS A 143 -1.31 16.76 -7.09
CA CYS A 143 -0.66 17.88 -6.45
C CYS A 143 0.80 18.09 -6.89
N THR A 144 1.62 17.01 -6.88
CA THR A 144 3.10 17.13 -6.90
C THR A 144 3.72 17.24 -8.28
N GLY A 145 3.02 16.85 -9.34
CA GLY A 145 3.61 16.71 -10.68
C GLY A 145 4.66 15.59 -10.78
N TYR A 146 4.76 14.73 -9.77
CA TYR A 146 5.63 13.52 -9.68
C TYR A 146 7.14 13.78 -9.57
N SER A 147 7.67 14.92 -9.95
CA SER A 147 9.12 15.16 -9.98
C SER A 147 9.80 14.91 -8.64
N ASN A 148 9.23 15.39 -7.54
CA ASN A 148 9.79 15.16 -6.21
C ASN A 148 9.60 13.71 -5.73
N ILE A 149 8.56 13.02 -6.17
CA ILE A 149 8.35 11.60 -5.89
C ILE A 149 9.45 10.78 -6.57
N VAL A 150 9.73 11.07 -7.85
CA VAL A 150 10.82 10.41 -8.60
C VAL A 150 12.15 10.63 -7.90
N ARG A 151 12.49 11.88 -7.54
CA ARG A 151 13.73 12.20 -6.81
C ARG A 151 13.87 11.46 -5.48
N ALA A 152 12.76 11.32 -4.75
CA ALA A 152 12.75 10.56 -3.49
C ALA A 152 13.10 9.07 -3.71
N VAL A 153 12.62 8.49 -4.82
CA VAL A 153 12.95 7.09 -5.15
C VAL A 153 14.41 6.96 -5.62
N GLU A 154 14.89 7.88 -6.47
CA GLU A 154 16.28 7.91 -6.94
C GLU A 154 17.28 8.06 -5.78
N SER A 155 16.96 8.84 -4.75
CA SER A 155 17.82 9.00 -3.57
C SER A 155 18.01 7.70 -2.82
N LEU A 156 16.97 6.88 -2.71
CA LEU A 156 17.03 5.57 -2.05
C LEU A 156 17.87 4.55 -2.84
N ALA A 157 17.75 4.55 -4.18
CA ALA A 157 18.54 3.72 -5.06
C ALA A 157 20.05 4.05 -4.92
N SER A 158 20.39 5.35 -4.91
CA SER A 158 21.78 5.80 -4.77
C SER A 158 22.39 5.53 -3.38
N GLU A 159 21.59 5.43 -2.32
CA GLU A 159 22.03 5.08 -0.98
C GLU A 159 22.36 3.59 -0.85
N ALA A 160 21.63 2.72 -1.53
CA ALA A 160 21.91 1.29 -1.57
C ALA A 160 23.33 1.00 -2.08
N HIS A 161 23.82 1.78 -3.05
CA HIS A 161 25.19 1.65 -3.59
C HIS A 161 26.30 2.24 -2.72
N ARG A 162 25.98 3.03 -1.69
CA ARG A 162 27.01 3.62 -0.79
C ARG A 162 27.38 2.75 0.40
N HIS A 163 26.65 1.65 0.60
CA HIS A 163 26.87 0.71 1.71
C HIS A 163 27.49 -0.63 1.28
N ASP A 164 27.83 -0.81 -0.01
CA ASP A 164 28.66 -1.87 -0.56
C ASP A 164 30.10 -1.36 -0.78
#